data_542a531aac9e7fe51416c8c9750875a6
#
_entry.id   542a531aac9e7fe51416c8c9750875a6
#
_cell.length_a   1.000
_cell.length_b   1.000
_cell.length_c   1.000
_cell.angle_alpha   90.00
_cell.angle_beta   90.00
_cell.angle_gamma   90.00
#
_symmetry.space_group_name_H-M   'P 1'
#
loop_
_entity.id
_entity.type
_entity.pdbx_description
1 polymer ?
#
loop_
_entity_poly.entity_id
_entity_poly.type
_entity_poly.pdbx_seq_one_letter_code
_entity_poly.pdbx_strand_id
1 'polypeptide(L)'
;GINFADAVDTVSPTYAQEIQTPAFGERLDGVLRANRYKLSGILNGIDMQLYDPATDLALTANYSAKDLKPKRQNKRALQRRLGLPVKNVPVLAVVSRLTKQKGIDLLLDALNPFLQQQDVQLIVLGTGDPALERALRTYQSAYPQKVVAAIQFDTQLAQQIYAASDLSLIHISEPTS
;
A
#
# COMPACT_ATOMS: atom_id res chain seq x y z
N GLY A 1 -24.95 -1.39 21.06
CA GLY A 1 -24.38 -1.71 19.77
C GLY A 1 -25.33 -1.37 18.63
N ILE A 2 -25.20 -2.02 17.45
CA ILE A 2 -25.87 -1.66 16.18
C ILE A 2 -27.38 -1.43 16.31
N ASN A 3 -28.11 -2.28 17.05
CA ASN A 3 -29.57 -2.18 17.16
C ASN A 3 -30.06 -0.91 17.88
N PHE A 4 -29.23 -0.35 18.76
CA PHE A 4 -29.60 0.78 19.63
C PHE A 4 -28.93 2.10 19.23
N ALA A 5 -28.11 2.10 18.22
CA ALA A 5 -27.52 3.32 17.69
C ALA A 5 -28.52 4.05 16.78
N ASP A 6 -28.49 5.37 16.76
CA ASP A 6 -29.31 6.20 15.89
C ASP A 6 -28.80 6.16 14.45
N ALA A 7 -27.49 6.08 14.26
CA ALA A 7 -26.82 5.91 12.98
C ALA A 7 -25.69 4.88 13.11
N VAL A 8 -25.37 4.20 12.02
CA VAL A 8 -24.25 3.25 11.89
C VAL A 8 -23.49 3.63 10.64
N ASP A 9 -22.20 3.81 10.75
CA ASP A 9 -21.34 4.09 9.61
C ASP A 9 -20.21 3.07 9.51
N THR A 10 -19.69 2.94 8.30
CA THR A 10 -18.52 2.15 7.98
C THR A 10 -17.69 2.86 6.92
N VAL A 11 -16.49 2.37 6.68
CA VAL A 11 -15.63 2.93 5.64
C VAL A 11 -16.14 2.52 4.26
N SER A 12 -16.39 3.49 3.38
CA SER A 12 -16.83 3.29 1.99
C SER A 12 -18.31 2.87 1.80
N PRO A 13 -19.01 3.51 0.85
CA PRO A 13 -20.36 3.11 0.43
C PRO A 13 -20.44 1.69 -0.10
N THR A 14 -19.41 1.22 -0.82
CA THR A 14 -19.34 -0.15 -1.34
C THR A 14 -19.25 -1.16 -0.20
N TYR A 15 -18.36 -0.92 0.76
CA TYR A 15 -18.22 -1.79 1.92
C TYR A 15 -19.49 -1.84 2.78
N ALA A 16 -20.22 -0.73 2.90
CA ALA A 16 -21.53 -0.71 3.56
C ALA A 16 -22.53 -1.70 2.91
N GLN A 17 -22.42 -1.95 1.61
CA GLN A 17 -23.24 -2.94 0.90
C GLN A 17 -22.68 -4.35 1.11
N GLU A 18 -21.36 -4.52 1.03
CA GLU A 18 -20.68 -5.82 1.15
C GLU A 18 -20.89 -6.48 2.50
N ILE A 19 -20.77 -5.73 3.60
CA ILE A 19 -20.95 -6.24 4.98
C ILE A 19 -22.38 -6.71 5.30
N GLN A 20 -23.35 -6.41 4.43
CA GLN A 20 -24.71 -6.94 4.53
C GLN A 20 -24.84 -8.35 3.89
N THR A 21 -23.75 -8.89 3.34
CA THR A 21 -23.70 -10.23 2.75
C THR A 21 -22.99 -11.22 3.68
N PRO A 22 -23.32 -12.53 3.60
CA PRO A 22 -22.65 -13.55 4.40
C PRO A 22 -21.14 -13.64 4.15
N ALA A 23 -20.69 -13.25 2.95
CA ALA A 23 -19.28 -13.32 2.56
C ALA A 23 -18.40 -12.31 3.31
N PHE A 24 -18.92 -11.12 3.63
CA PHE A 24 -18.17 -10.02 4.22
C PHE A 24 -18.73 -9.52 5.55
N GLY A 25 -19.88 -10.04 5.97
CA GLY A 25 -20.58 -9.57 7.17
C GLY A 25 -20.07 -10.13 8.50
N GLU A 26 -19.08 -11.03 8.49
CA GLU A 26 -18.48 -11.62 9.70
C GLU A 26 -19.53 -12.11 10.72
N ARG A 27 -20.59 -12.75 10.23
CA ARG A 27 -21.77 -13.21 10.98
C ARG A 27 -22.69 -12.07 11.50
N LEU A 28 -22.45 -10.83 11.11
CA LEU A 28 -23.29 -9.67 11.44
C LEU A 28 -24.17 -9.24 10.26
N ASP A 29 -24.08 -9.90 9.11
CA ASP A 29 -24.80 -9.56 7.88
C ASP A 29 -26.31 -9.46 8.09
N GLY A 30 -26.91 -10.37 8.87
CA GLY A 30 -28.34 -10.32 9.19
C GLY A 30 -28.73 -9.09 10.01
N VAL A 31 -27.92 -8.73 11.02
CA VAL A 31 -28.14 -7.54 11.85
C VAL A 31 -27.95 -6.27 11.03
N LEU A 32 -26.94 -6.24 10.16
CA LEU A 32 -26.65 -5.09 9.31
C LEU A 32 -27.76 -4.89 8.26
N ARG A 33 -28.25 -5.96 7.63
CA ARG A 33 -29.41 -5.89 6.73
C ARG A 33 -30.67 -5.38 7.43
N ALA A 34 -30.97 -5.86 8.63
CA ALA A 34 -32.12 -5.41 9.40
C ALA A 34 -32.04 -3.91 9.74
N ASN A 35 -30.84 -3.36 9.87
CA ASN A 35 -30.58 -1.96 10.21
C ASN A 35 -30.07 -1.12 9.02
N ARG A 36 -30.25 -1.60 7.78
CA ARG A 36 -29.72 -0.94 6.56
C ARG A 36 -30.18 0.51 6.37
N TYR A 37 -31.34 0.87 6.92
CA TYR A 37 -31.93 2.21 6.80
C TYR A 37 -31.11 3.29 7.54
N LYS A 38 -30.28 2.89 8.49
CA LYS A 38 -29.38 3.78 9.24
C LYS A 38 -27.90 3.47 9.02
N LEU A 39 -27.59 2.54 8.11
CA LEU A 39 -26.23 2.19 7.74
C LEU A 39 -25.76 3.03 6.55
N SER A 40 -24.64 3.71 6.71
CA SER A 40 -24.00 4.51 5.65
C SER A 40 -22.53 4.16 5.52
N GLY A 41 -21.96 4.45 4.36
CA GLY A 41 -20.53 4.33 4.11
C GLY A 41 -19.89 5.68 3.85
N ILE A 42 -18.81 5.99 4.56
CA ILE A 42 -18.10 7.25 4.46
C ILE A 42 -16.67 6.95 3.99
N LEU A 43 -16.25 7.59 2.89
CA LEU A 43 -14.86 7.47 2.41
C LEU A 43 -13.91 8.19 3.35
N ASN A 44 -12.76 7.58 3.61
CA ASN A 44 -11.69 8.25 4.34
C ASN A 44 -11.21 9.48 3.58
N GLY A 45 -10.94 10.55 4.31
CA GLY A 45 -10.27 11.71 3.77
C GLY A 45 -8.76 11.49 3.66
N ILE A 46 -8.12 12.29 2.82
CA ILE A 46 -6.66 12.39 2.73
C ILE A 46 -6.25 13.78 3.24
N ASP A 47 -5.24 13.85 4.09
CA ASP A 47 -4.64 15.11 4.48
C ASP A 47 -3.88 15.70 3.29
N MET A 48 -4.55 16.64 2.61
CA MET A 48 -4.04 17.29 1.40
C MET A 48 -2.85 18.23 1.66
N GLN A 49 -2.56 18.58 2.91
CA GLN A 49 -1.39 19.36 3.26
C GLN A 49 -0.18 18.44 3.50
N LEU A 50 -0.39 17.37 4.25
CA LEU A 50 0.66 16.40 4.56
C LEU A 50 1.13 15.63 3.31
N TYR A 51 0.19 15.29 2.41
CA TYR A 51 0.48 14.48 1.22
C TYR A 51 0.55 15.30 -0.08
N ASP A 52 0.84 16.60 0.01
CA ASP A 52 1.07 17.42 -1.18
C ASP A 52 2.54 17.32 -1.66
N PRO A 53 2.82 16.62 -2.77
CA PRO A 53 4.17 16.51 -3.29
C PRO A 53 4.79 17.81 -3.74
N ALA A 54 4.00 18.89 -3.89
CA ALA A 54 4.51 20.21 -4.25
C ALA A 54 5.20 20.91 -3.07
N THR A 55 4.84 20.54 -1.83
CA THR A 55 5.32 21.20 -0.61
C THR A 55 5.97 20.24 0.40
N ASP A 56 5.92 18.94 0.14
CA ASP A 56 6.44 17.90 1.04
C ASP A 56 7.96 18.03 1.21
N LEU A 57 8.38 18.30 2.45
CA LEU A 57 9.79 18.45 2.84
C LEU A 57 10.55 17.12 2.92
N ALA A 58 9.87 15.99 2.92
CA ALA A 58 10.49 14.66 2.91
C ALA A 58 11.06 14.29 1.54
N LEU A 59 10.67 15.00 0.48
CA LEU A 59 11.06 14.71 -0.88
C LEU A 59 12.38 15.40 -1.25
N THR A 60 13.17 14.72 -2.07
CA THR A 60 14.41 15.29 -2.64
C THR A 60 14.10 16.40 -3.67
N ALA A 61 13.01 16.24 -4.41
CA ALA A 61 12.54 17.21 -5.38
C ALA A 61 11.01 17.24 -5.38
N ASN A 62 10.43 18.40 -5.13
CA ASN A 62 9.00 18.58 -5.17
C ASN A 62 8.49 18.52 -6.62
N TYR A 63 7.26 18.02 -6.79
CA TYR A 63 6.62 17.89 -8.10
C TYR A 63 5.11 18.09 -7.99
N SER A 64 4.44 18.25 -9.10
CA SER A 64 2.98 18.38 -9.15
C SER A 64 2.40 17.62 -10.34
N ALA A 65 1.07 17.50 -10.39
CA ALA A 65 0.39 16.89 -11.54
C ALA A 65 0.69 17.61 -12.88
N LYS A 66 1.11 18.88 -12.84
CA LYS A 66 1.48 19.66 -14.03
C LYS A 66 2.92 19.42 -14.48
N ASP A 67 3.81 19.03 -13.56
CA ASP A 67 5.21 18.70 -13.88
C ASP A 67 5.67 17.51 -13.04
N LEU A 68 5.75 16.36 -13.69
CA LEU A 68 6.22 15.08 -13.11
C LEU A 68 7.71 14.82 -13.34
N LYS A 69 8.43 15.70 -14.05
CA LYS A 69 9.87 15.50 -14.33
C LYS A 69 10.71 15.32 -13.05
N PRO A 70 10.46 16.06 -11.95
CA PRO A 70 11.22 15.90 -10.71
C PRO A 70 11.07 14.51 -10.05
N LYS A 71 10.01 13.73 -10.35
CA LYS A 71 9.89 12.35 -9.83
C LYS A 71 11.11 11.49 -10.13
N ARG A 72 11.79 11.72 -11.26
CA ARG A 72 13.01 10.98 -11.61
C ARG A 72 14.16 11.26 -10.61
N GLN A 73 14.21 12.45 -10.01
CA GLN A 73 15.21 12.78 -8.99
C GLN A 73 14.90 12.02 -7.69
N ASN A 74 13.61 11.99 -7.27
CA ASN A 74 13.16 11.22 -6.12
C ASN A 74 13.49 9.73 -6.30
N LYS A 75 13.22 9.16 -7.47
CA LYS A 75 13.55 7.75 -7.79
C LYS A 75 15.05 7.47 -7.61
N ARG A 76 15.91 8.28 -8.20
CA ARG A 76 17.36 8.12 -8.06
C ARG A 76 17.85 8.30 -6.62
N ALA A 77 17.26 9.24 -5.88
CA ALA A 77 17.58 9.46 -4.48
C ALA A 77 17.17 8.27 -3.61
N LEU A 78 15.97 7.73 -3.83
CA LEU A 78 15.48 6.55 -3.11
C LEU A 78 16.33 5.31 -3.41
N GLN A 79 16.67 5.06 -4.66
CA GLN A 79 17.57 3.95 -5.05
C GLN A 79 18.90 4.04 -4.29
N ARG A 80 19.55 5.21 -4.24
CA ARG A 80 20.80 5.42 -3.47
C ARG A 80 20.58 5.21 -1.97
N ARG A 81 19.52 5.80 -1.39
CA ARG A 81 19.21 5.69 0.04
C ARG A 81 19.06 4.23 0.47
N LEU A 82 18.44 3.41 -0.38
CA LEU A 82 18.15 2.01 -0.10
C LEU A 82 19.23 1.02 -0.58
N GLY A 83 20.36 1.51 -1.11
CA GLY A 83 21.45 0.67 -1.59
C GLY A 83 21.15 -0.07 -2.89
N LEU A 84 20.10 0.33 -3.61
CA LEU A 84 19.80 -0.20 -4.94
C LEU A 84 20.68 0.47 -6.02
N PRO A 85 21.04 -0.24 -7.08
CA PRO A 85 21.69 0.39 -8.22
C PRO A 85 20.75 1.42 -8.86
N VAL A 86 21.32 2.59 -9.19
CA VAL A 86 20.60 3.66 -9.86
C VAL A 86 20.39 3.31 -11.33
N LYS A 87 19.22 2.76 -11.63
CA LYS A 87 18.84 2.31 -12.97
C LYS A 87 17.54 2.97 -13.43
N ASN A 88 17.37 3.09 -14.74
CA ASN A 88 16.09 3.53 -15.32
C ASN A 88 15.18 2.32 -15.59
N VAL A 89 14.85 1.58 -14.55
CA VAL A 89 13.95 0.43 -14.58
C VAL A 89 12.71 0.74 -13.74
N PRO A 90 11.56 0.07 -13.95
CA PRO A 90 10.39 0.27 -13.10
C PRO A 90 10.70 -0.03 -11.62
N VAL A 91 10.25 0.86 -10.74
CA VAL A 91 10.28 0.68 -9.29
C VAL A 91 8.85 0.38 -8.83
N LEU A 92 8.65 -0.84 -8.38
CA LEU A 92 7.40 -1.30 -7.78
C LEU A 92 7.45 -1.08 -6.27
N ALA A 93 6.35 -0.67 -5.67
CA ALA A 93 6.31 -0.42 -4.23
C ALA A 93 5.11 -1.10 -3.55
N VAL A 94 5.36 -1.58 -2.34
CA VAL A 94 4.34 -2.01 -1.37
C VAL A 94 4.59 -1.27 -0.07
N VAL A 95 3.61 -0.48 0.37
CA VAL A 95 3.64 0.21 1.67
C VAL A 95 2.40 -0.20 2.44
N SER A 96 2.50 -1.21 3.30
CA SER A 96 1.35 -1.74 4.02
C SER A 96 1.74 -2.60 5.21
N ARG A 97 0.71 -3.01 5.99
CA ARG A 97 0.88 -4.15 6.89
C ARG A 97 1.16 -5.42 6.07
N LEU A 98 2.14 -6.21 6.51
CA LEU A 98 2.55 -7.44 5.84
C LEU A 98 1.67 -8.59 6.30
N THR A 99 0.49 -8.71 5.71
CA THR A 99 -0.52 -9.72 6.04
C THR A 99 -1.05 -10.39 4.76
N LYS A 100 -1.64 -11.58 4.89
CA LYS A 100 -2.33 -12.25 3.78
C LYS A 100 -3.49 -11.43 3.24
N GLN A 101 -4.19 -10.70 4.11
CA GLN A 101 -5.28 -9.79 3.70
C GLN A 101 -4.83 -8.74 2.68
N LYS A 102 -3.54 -8.36 2.73
CA LYS A 102 -2.91 -7.42 1.78
C LYS A 102 -2.31 -8.12 0.55
N GLY A 103 -2.51 -9.42 0.39
CA GLY A 103 -2.02 -10.18 -0.75
C GLY A 103 -0.49 -10.36 -0.78
N ILE A 104 0.20 -10.22 0.37
CA ILE A 104 1.66 -10.37 0.42
C ILE A 104 2.08 -11.82 0.10
N ASP A 105 1.30 -12.80 0.47
CA ASP A 105 1.50 -14.20 0.10
C ASP A 105 1.39 -14.39 -1.42
N LEU A 106 0.39 -13.82 -2.07
CA LEU A 106 0.23 -13.85 -3.53
C LEU A 106 1.41 -13.17 -4.25
N LEU A 107 1.87 -12.04 -3.71
CA LEU A 107 3.06 -11.37 -4.22
C LEU A 107 4.28 -12.29 -4.16
N LEU A 108 4.53 -12.94 -3.01
CA LEU A 108 5.68 -13.83 -2.81
C LEU A 108 5.64 -15.02 -3.75
N ASP A 109 4.47 -15.62 -4.00
CA ASP A 109 4.29 -16.75 -4.92
C ASP A 109 4.65 -16.36 -6.36
N ALA A 110 4.31 -15.16 -6.80
CA ALA A 110 4.60 -14.66 -8.13
C ALA A 110 6.02 -14.09 -8.29
N LEU A 111 6.71 -13.76 -7.19
CA LEU A 111 7.86 -12.88 -7.21
C LEU A 111 9.08 -13.51 -7.89
N ASN A 112 9.35 -14.81 -7.66
CA ASN A 112 10.57 -15.43 -8.17
C ASN A 112 10.63 -15.47 -9.71
N PRO A 113 9.66 -16.04 -10.45
CA PRO A 113 9.68 -16.03 -11.90
C PRO A 113 9.65 -14.61 -12.47
N PHE A 114 8.95 -13.69 -11.79
CA PHE A 114 8.87 -12.29 -12.22
C PHE A 114 10.23 -11.58 -12.17
N LEU A 115 10.96 -11.70 -11.04
CA LEU A 115 12.29 -11.08 -10.88
C LEU A 115 13.35 -11.69 -11.81
N GLN A 116 13.21 -12.96 -12.18
CA GLN A 116 14.13 -13.60 -13.15
C GLN A 116 13.92 -13.05 -14.57
N GLN A 117 12.68 -12.80 -14.95
CA GLN A 117 12.31 -12.41 -16.31
C GLN A 117 12.33 -10.88 -16.54
N GLN A 118 12.11 -10.08 -15.48
CA GLN A 118 11.95 -8.64 -15.60
C GLN A 118 13.12 -7.88 -14.95
N ASP A 119 13.56 -6.81 -15.59
CA ASP A 119 14.50 -5.87 -14.99
C ASP A 119 13.71 -4.77 -14.27
N VAL A 120 13.37 -5.05 -13.03
CA VAL A 120 12.57 -4.19 -12.13
C VAL A 120 13.21 -4.13 -10.74
N GLN A 121 12.80 -3.14 -9.95
CA GLN A 121 13.13 -3.08 -8.54
C GLN A 121 11.84 -3.11 -7.72
N LEU A 122 11.84 -3.84 -6.60
CA LEU A 122 10.74 -3.94 -5.65
C LEU A 122 11.17 -3.39 -4.30
N ILE A 123 10.38 -2.47 -3.77
CA ILE A 123 10.57 -1.90 -2.43
C ILE A 123 9.33 -2.23 -1.60
N VAL A 124 9.53 -2.93 -0.49
CA VAL A 124 8.46 -3.27 0.45
C VAL A 124 8.75 -2.56 1.77
N LEU A 125 7.80 -1.75 2.24
CA LEU A 125 7.85 -1.08 3.54
C LEU A 125 6.66 -1.51 4.39
N GLY A 126 6.92 -2.01 5.58
CA GLY A 126 5.89 -2.36 6.56
C GLY A 126 6.31 -3.44 7.53
N THR A 127 5.41 -3.78 8.44
CA THR A 127 5.57 -4.85 9.43
C THR A 127 4.30 -5.72 9.47
N GLY A 128 4.40 -6.95 9.98
CA GLY A 128 3.22 -7.80 10.12
C GLY A 128 3.53 -9.24 10.48
N ASP A 129 3.10 -10.19 9.66
CA ASP A 129 3.33 -11.61 9.89
C ASP A 129 4.83 -11.94 9.81
N PRO A 130 5.43 -12.53 10.88
CA PRO A 130 6.84 -12.86 10.89
C PRO A 130 7.28 -13.84 9.78
N ALA A 131 6.37 -14.69 9.29
CA ALA A 131 6.70 -15.60 8.19
C ALA A 131 6.84 -14.83 6.87
N LEU A 132 5.95 -13.87 6.61
CA LEU A 132 6.01 -13.01 5.42
C LEU A 132 7.22 -12.07 5.46
N GLU A 133 7.54 -11.52 6.65
CA GLU A 133 8.75 -10.71 6.84
C GLU A 133 10.03 -11.49 6.54
N ARG A 134 10.16 -12.73 7.06
CA ARG A 134 11.30 -13.61 6.77
C ARG A 134 11.40 -13.94 5.28
N ALA A 135 10.29 -14.25 4.63
CA ALA A 135 10.27 -14.54 3.20
C ALA A 135 10.77 -13.34 2.38
N LEU A 136 10.31 -12.11 2.69
CA LEU A 136 10.78 -10.89 2.04
C LEU A 136 12.28 -10.64 2.25
N ARG A 137 12.81 -10.88 3.45
CA ARG A 137 14.26 -10.79 3.72
C ARG A 137 15.05 -11.84 2.92
N THR A 138 14.49 -13.04 2.73
CA THR A 138 15.11 -14.07 1.88
C THR A 138 15.17 -13.61 0.42
N TYR A 139 14.09 -13.00 -0.09
CA TYR A 139 14.10 -12.41 -1.44
C TYR A 139 15.10 -11.26 -1.56
N GLN A 140 15.21 -10.38 -0.57
CA GLN A 140 16.25 -9.34 -0.57
C GLN A 140 17.66 -9.93 -0.64
N SER A 141 17.92 -11.01 0.12
CA SER A 141 19.23 -11.68 0.10
C SER A 141 19.52 -12.36 -1.25
N ALA A 142 18.50 -12.95 -1.89
CA ALA A 142 18.64 -13.61 -3.18
C ALA A 142 18.75 -12.59 -4.34
N TYR A 143 18.11 -11.43 -4.22
CA TYR A 143 18.07 -10.39 -5.25
C TYR A 143 18.46 -9.01 -4.69
N PRO A 144 19.67 -8.83 -4.14
CA PRO A 144 20.06 -7.61 -3.40
C PRO A 144 20.08 -6.34 -4.26
N GLN A 145 20.15 -6.49 -5.60
CA GLN A 145 20.09 -5.37 -6.52
C GLN A 145 18.66 -5.04 -7.03
N LYS A 146 17.68 -5.87 -6.67
CA LYS A 146 16.30 -5.75 -7.15
C LYS A 146 15.29 -5.61 -6.03
N VAL A 147 15.53 -6.14 -4.83
CA VAL A 147 14.55 -6.19 -3.74
C VAL A 147 15.06 -5.52 -2.49
N VAL A 148 14.23 -4.65 -1.90
CA VAL A 148 14.44 -4.07 -0.57
C VAL A 148 13.22 -4.38 0.30
N ALA A 149 13.46 -5.04 1.44
CA ALA A 149 12.48 -5.31 2.47
C ALA A 149 12.75 -4.42 3.70
N ALA A 150 12.18 -3.23 3.72
CA ALA A 150 12.23 -2.31 4.86
C ALA A 150 11.18 -2.72 5.90
N ILE A 151 11.54 -3.65 6.79
CA ILE A 151 10.63 -4.18 7.81
C ILE A 151 10.60 -3.22 9.00
N GLN A 152 9.86 -2.14 8.83
CA GLN A 152 9.70 -1.08 9.81
C GLN A 152 8.48 -0.22 9.52
N PHE A 153 8.09 0.62 10.49
CA PHE A 153 7.14 1.70 10.29
C PHE A 153 7.92 3.02 10.15
N ASP A 154 7.81 3.65 8.98
CA ASP A 154 8.53 4.90 8.67
C ASP A 154 7.71 5.74 7.69
N THR A 155 7.05 6.78 8.20
CA THR A 155 6.18 7.65 7.41
C THR A 155 6.96 8.48 6.40
N GLN A 156 8.15 8.94 6.74
CA GLN A 156 8.99 9.72 5.83
C GLN A 156 9.48 8.85 4.65
N LEU A 157 9.90 7.61 4.95
CA LEU A 157 10.28 6.67 3.91
C LEU A 157 9.08 6.31 3.03
N ALA A 158 7.87 6.17 3.60
CA ALA A 158 6.64 5.93 2.84
C ALA A 158 6.38 7.06 1.83
N GLN A 159 6.46 8.33 2.25
CA GLN A 159 6.31 9.49 1.36
C GLN A 159 7.34 9.45 0.21
N GLN A 160 8.59 9.14 0.52
CA GLN A 160 9.65 9.03 -0.50
C GLN A 160 9.42 7.86 -1.45
N ILE A 161 8.92 6.74 -0.96
CA ILE A 161 8.54 5.58 -1.79
C ILE A 161 7.41 5.96 -2.75
N TYR A 162 6.34 6.59 -2.27
CA TYR A 162 5.24 7.06 -3.15
C TYR A 162 5.72 8.07 -4.21
N ALA A 163 6.60 8.99 -3.82
CA ALA A 163 7.14 9.97 -4.74
C ALA A 163 8.08 9.38 -5.80
N ALA A 164 8.72 8.25 -5.51
CA ALA A 164 9.77 7.66 -6.36
C ALA A 164 9.29 6.46 -7.18
N SER A 165 8.27 5.72 -6.72
CA SER A 165 7.79 4.52 -7.40
C SER A 165 7.03 4.82 -8.67
N ASP A 166 7.11 3.88 -9.62
CA ASP A 166 6.36 3.92 -10.87
C ASP A 166 5.01 3.21 -10.72
N LEU A 167 4.91 2.22 -9.83
CA LEU A 167 3.70 1.46 -9.57
C LEU A 167 3.60 1.09 -8.09
N SER A 168 2.43 1.29 -7.50
CA SER A 168 2.07 0.76 -6.18
C SER A 168 1.20 -0.47 -6.33
N LEU A 169 1.54 -1.55 -5.63
CA LEU A 169 0.83 -2.83 -5.70
C LEU A 169 -0.27 -2.99 -4.64
N ILE A 170 -0.31 -2.10 -3.65
CA ILE A 170 -1.21 -2.24 -2.50
C ILE A 170 -2.69 -2.01 -2.83
N HIS A 171 -2.98 -1.19 -3.83
CA HIS A 171 -4.37 -0.80 -4.17
C HIS A 171 -5.14 -1.90 -4.92
N ILE A 172 -4.54 -3.05 -5.16
CA ILE A 172 -5.16 -4.18 -5.87
C ILE A 172 -5.97 -5.06 -4.92
N SER A 173 -5.63 -5.09 -3.63
CA SER A 173 -6.18 -6.05 -2.66
C SER A 173 -7.28 -5.50 -1.74
N GLU A 174 -7.52 -4.18 -1.72
CA GLU A 174 -8.60 -3.56 -0.93
C GLU A 174 -9.30 -2.46 -1.74
N PRO A 175 -10.58 -2.67 -2.09
CA PRO A 175 -11.36 -1.66 -2.80
C PRO A 175 -11.74 -0.45 -1.95
N THR A 176 -11.35 -0.39 -0.68
CA THR A 176 -11.98 0.50 0.29
C THR A 176 -11.04 1.15 1.31
N SER A 177 -9.77 1.14 1.08
CA SER A 177 -8.87 1.89 1.98
C SER A 177 -8.65 3.31 1.52
#